data_4e8bb29ebeb042a4364a5fc3745a03b6
#
_entry.id   4e8bb29ebeb042a4364a5fc3745a03b6
#
_cell.length_a   1.000
_cell.length_b   1.000
_cell.length_c   1.000
_cell.angle_alpha   90.00
_cell.angle_beta   90.00
_cell.angle_gamma   90.00
#
_symmetry.space_group_name_H-M   'P 1'
#
loop_
_entity.id
_entity.type
_entity.pdbx_description
1 polymer ?
#
loop_
_entity_poly.entity_id
_entity_poly.type
_entity_poly.pdbx_seq_one_letter_code
_entity_poly.pdbx_strand_id
1 'polypeptide(L)'
;MLKVLIADDEKMICSLISQLLDWNALGYEIVGMAYTGVDAYEMIRKEQPDVIISDIRMPGYDGIELIKRTKEAGIEAEFVMISGFKQFEYAQNAMKYGVKYYLLKPIEEDKLQEIAEEIKD
;
A
#
# COMPACT_ATOMS: atom_id res chain seq x y z
N MET A 1 -14.65 -9.93 -3.40
CA MET A 1 -13.79 -8.83 -3.86
C MET A 1 -12.50 -8.83 -3.06
N LEU A 2 -11.43 -8.43 -3.70
CA LEU A 2 -10.17 -8.26 -3.00
C LEU A 2 -10.24 -7.01 -2.13
N LYS A 3 -9.67 -7.09 -0.94
CA LYS A 3 -9.66 -5.96 -0.01
C LYS A 3 -8.37 -5.15 -0.16
N VAL A 4 -8.50 -3.84 -0.25
CA VAL A 4 -7.34 -2.96 -0.35
C VAL A 4 -7.33 -1.96 0.80
N LEU A 5 -6.17 -1.80 1.43
CA LEU A 5 -5.92 -0.80 2.46
C LEU A 5 -4.96 0.24 1.89
N ILE A 6 -5.24 1.51 2.16
CA ILE A 6 -4.38 2.62 1.73
C ILE A 6 -3.77 3.27 2.97
N ALA A 7 -2.46 3.43 2.97
CA ALA A 7 -1.73 4.02 4.10
C ALA A 7 -0.78 5.12 3.62
N ASP A 8 -1.00 6.33 4.10
CA ASP A 8 -0.16 7.49 3.80
C ASP A 8 -0.46 8.55 4.84
N ASP A 9 0.55 9.23 5.37
CA ASP A 9 0.34 10.27 6.36
C ASP A 9 -0.30 11.53 5.77
N GLU A 10 -0.25 11.67 4.45
CA GLU A 10 -0.96 12.74 3.76
C GLU A 10 -2.37 12.28 3.39
N LYS A 11 -3.37 12.80 4.08
CA LYS A 11 -4.77 12.42 3.85
C LYS A 11 -5.22 12.68 2.41
N MET A 12 -4.69 13.72 1.79
CA MET A 12 -5.00 14.05 0.40
C MET A 12 -4.54 12.95 -0.56
N ILE A 13 -3.41 12.31 -0.27
CA ILE A 13 -2.90 11.22 -1.09
C ILE A 13 -3.80 10.00 -0.96
N CYS A 14 -4.22 9.66 0.25
CA CYS A 14 -5.16 8.56 0.46
C CYS A 14 -6.46 8.79 -0.31
N SER A 15 -6.99 10.00 -0.22
CA SER A 15 -8.21 10.38 -0.93
C SER A 15 -8.01 10.30 -2.44
N LEU A 16 -6.88 10.80 -2.93
CA LEU A 16 -6.56 10.75 -4.36
C LEU A 16 -6.53 9.30 -4.86
N ILE A 17 -5.82 8.43 -4.16
CA ILE A 17 -5.71 7.03 -4.55
C ILE A 17 -7.09 6.37 -4.59
N SER A 18 -7.93 6.66 -3.61
CA SER A 18 -9.28 6.08 -3.54
C SER A 18 -10.16 6.49 -4.71
N GLN A 19 -9.89 7.66 -5.29
CA GLN A 19 -10.70 8.21 -6.38
C GLN A 19 -10.06 8.03 -7.75
N LEU A 20 -8.78 7.65 -7.79
CA LEU A 20 -8.03 7.58 -9.03
C LEU A 20 -8.52 6.45 -9.94
N LEU A 21 -8.94 5.33 -9.35
CA LEU A 21 -9.46 4.19 -10.07
C LEU A 21 -10.89 3.89 -9.63
N ASP A 22 -11.63 3.23 -10.50
CA ASP A 22 -12.90 2.60 -10.13
C ASP A 22 -12.59 1.24 -9.51
N TRP A 23 -12.23 1.25 -8.23
CA TRP A 23 -11.81 0.05 -7.53
C TRP A 23 -12.85 -1.05 -7.57
N ASN A 24 -14.10 -0.68 -7.39
CA ASN A 24 -15.21 -1.63 -7.43
C ASN A 24 -15.30 -2.35 -8.77
N ALA A 25 -15.20 -1.59 -9.86
CA ALA A 25 -15.23 -2.16 -11.21
C ALA A 25 -14.05 -3.10 -11.44
N LEU A 26 -12.90 -2.83 -10.81
CA LEU A 26 -11.72 -3.66 -10.91
C LEU A 26 -11.76 -4.88 -9.99
N GLY A 27 -12.79 -5.01 -9.17
CA GLY A 27 -12.93 -6.13 -8.25
C GLY A 27 -12.31 -5.93 -6.87
N TYR A 28 -12.10 -4.68 -6.48
CA TYR A 28 -11.52 -4.34 -5.18
C TYR A 28 -12.50 -3.57 -4.31
N GLU A 29 -12.33 -3.73 -3.01
CA GLU A 29 -13.07 -2.98 -1.99
C GLU A 29 -12.05 -2.28 -1.11
N ILE A 30 -12.15 -0.96 -0.96
CA ILE A 30 -11.27 -0.22 -0.04
C ILE A 30 -11.81 -0.41 1.37
N VAL A 31 -11.04 -1.08 2.22
CA VAL A 31 -11.49 -1.41 3.58
C VAL A 31 -11.02 -0.39 4.62
N GLY A 32 -10.14 0.51 4.25
CA GLY A 32 -9.71 1.54 5.19
C GLY A 32 -8.61 2.42 4.63
N MET A 33 -8.40 3.53 5.33
CA MET A 33 -7.31 4.45 5.07
C MET A 33 -6.62 4.72 6.41
N ALA A 34 -5.31 4.53 6.46
CA ALA A 34 -4.53 4.77 7.66
C ALA A 34 -3.54 5.91 7.40
N TYR A 35 -3.27 6.70 8.42
CA TYR A 35 -2.40 7.88 8.29
C TYR A 35 -1.13 7.75 9.13
N THR A 36 -0.98 6.66 9.83
CA THR A 36 0.25 6.30 10.55
C THR A 36 0.51 4.81 10.35
N GLY A 37 1.76 4.41 10.55
CA GLY A 37 2.12 3.00 10.45
C GLY A 37 1.46 2.15 11.52
N VAL A 38 1.27 2.70 12.72
CA VAL A 38 0.62 1.98 13.81
C VAL A 38 -0.84 1.70 13.47
N ASP A 39 -1.58 2.70 13.01
CA ASP A 39 -2.97 2.54 12.60
C ASP A 39 -3.09 1.58 11.42
N ALA A 40 -2.16 1.68 10.46
CA ALA A 40 -2.13 0.78 9.31
C ALA A 40 -1.99 -0.67 9.77
N TYR A 41 -1.09 -0.92 10.70
CA TYR A 41 -0.86 -2.28 11.21
C TYR A 41 -2.10 -2.82 11.94
N GLU A 42 -2.76 -2.00 12.75
CA GLU A 42 -3.99 -2.40 13.41
C GLU A 42 -5.07 -2.77 12.41
N MET A 43 -5.23 -1.98 11.35
CA MET A 43 -6.19 -2.25 10.28
C MET A 43 -5.84 -3.52 9.51
N ILE A 44 -4.55 -3.77 9.26
CA ILE A 44 -4.08 -4.98 8.61
C ILE A 44 -4.48 -6.21 9.42
N ARG A 45 -4.29 -6.16 10.73
CA ARG A 45 -4.64 -7.29 11.60
C ARG A 45 -6.13 -7.52 11.65
N LYS A 46 -6.90 -6.45 11.67
CA LYS A 46 -8.36 -6.51 11.78
C LYS A 46 -9.02 -6.95 10.47
N GLU A 47 -8.66 -6.29 9.38
CA GLU A 47 -9.32 -6.47 8.08
C GLU A 47 -8.68 -7.54 7.22
N GLN A 48 -7.41 -7.84 7.46
CA GLN A 48 -6.60 -8.77 6.66
C GLN A 48 -6.75 -8.51 5.16
N PRO A 49 -6.34 -7.30 4.72
CA PRO A 49 -6.48 -6.93 3.31
C PRO A 49 -5.60 -7.79 2.41
N ASP A 50 -6.02 -7.93 1.16
CA ASP A 50 -5.26 -8.65 0.15
C ASP A 50 -4.14 -7.78 -0.42
N VAL A 51 -4.36 -6.48 -0.48
CA VAL A 51 -3.42 -5.51 -1.04
C VAL A 51 -3.29 -4.34 -0.08
N ILE A 52 -2.05 -3.92 0.14
CA ILE A 52 -1.74 -2.76 0.97
C ILE A 52 -0.96 -1.77 0.12
N ILE A 53 -1.54 -0.60 -0.13
CA ILE A 53 -0.86 0.49 -0.83
C ILE A 53 -0.33 1.42 0.24
N SER A 54 0.98 1.48 0.40
CA SER A 54 1.59 2.21 1.53
C SER A 54 2.68 3.15 1.09
N ASP A 55 2.67 4.34 1.66
CA ASP A 55 3.82 5.24 1.59
C ASP A 55 4.98 4.59 2.36
N ILE A 56 6.19 4.83 1.92
CA ILE A 56 7.39 4.32 2.60
C ILE A 56 7.62 5.06 3.92
N ARG A 57 7.43 6.37 3.93
CA ARG A 57 7.69 7.17 5.12
C ARG A 57 6.40 7.62 5.79
N MET A 58 6.19 7.09 7.00
CA MET A 58 5.03 7.44 7.82
C MET A 58 5.46 7.53 9.28
N PRO A 59 4.77 8.35 10.10
CA PRO A 59 5.02 8.35 11.55
C PRO A 59 4.68 6.99 12.15
N GLY A 60 5.37 6.64 13.21
CA GLY A 60 5.25 5.34 13.85
C GLY A 60 6.04 4.30 13.09
N TYR A 61 5.36 3.29 12.52
CA TYR A 61 6.03 2.34 11.66
C TYR A 61 6.11 2.92 10.24
N ASP A 62 7.30 2.98 9.67
CA ASP A 62 7.41 3.33 8.25
C ASP A 62 6.93 2.14 7.39
N GLY A 63 6.92 2.33 6.07
CA GLY A 63 6.43 1.29 5.17
C GLY A 63 7.22 -0.02 5.26
N ILE A 64 8.52 0.07 5.48
CA ILE A 64 9.38 -1.11 5.60
C ILE A 64 9.06 -1.89 6.88
N GLU A 65 8.94 -1.18 8.00
CA GLU A 65 8.57 -1.80 9.27
C GLU A 65 7.19 -2.41 9.20
N LEU A 66 6.27 -1.78 8.47
CA LEU A 66 4.93 -2.31 8.26
C LEU A 66 4.96 -3.65 7.53
N ILE A 67 5.75 -3.76 6.47
CA ILE A 67 5.94 -5.02 5.75
C ILE A 67 6.47 -6.10 6.68
N LYS A 68 7.50 -5.77 7.44
CA LYS A 68 8.14 -6.68 8.38
C LYS A 68 7.15 -7.24 9.40
N ARG A 69 6.41 -6.35 10.05
CA ARG A 69 5.45 -6.75 11.08
C ARG A 69 4.30 -7.56 10.51
N THR A 70 3.86 -7.23 9.31
CA THR A 70 2.80 -7.99 8.64
C THR A 70 3.26 -9.42 8.36
N LYS A 71 4.47 -9.57 7.86
CA LYS A 71 5.04 -10.90 7.60
C LYS A 71 5.28 -11.69 8.88
N GLU A 72 5.79 -11.05 9.91
CA GLU A 72 6.01 -11.68 11.21
C GLU A 72 4.70 -12.15 11.85
N ALA A 73 3.61 -11.46 11.57
CA ALA A 73 2.27 -11.86 12.04
C ALA A 73 1.67 -13.00 11.23
N GLY A 74 2.35 -13.46 10.18
CA GLY A 74 1.84 -14.54 9.34
C GLY A 74 0.74 -14.12 8.37
N ILE A 75 0.59 -12.82 8.15
CA ILE A 75 -0.45 -12.28 7.26
C ILE A 75 0.13 -12.16 5.86
N GLU A 76 -0.52 -12.81 4.90
CA GLU A 76 -0.14 -12.72 3.50
C GLU A 76 -0.89 -11.58 2.83
N ALA A 77 -0.14 -10.65 2.23
CA ALA A 77 -0.71 -9.52 1.51
C ALA A 77 0.30 -9.04 0.47
N GLU A 78 -0.20 -8.49 -0.62
CA GLU A 78 0.65 -7.84 -1.60
C GLU A 78 0.82 -6.39 -1.21
N PHE A 79 2.07 -5.93 -1.17
CA PHE A 79 2.37 -4.53 -0.88
C PHE A 79 2.68 -3.78 -2.16
N VAL A 80 2.05 -2.61 -2.32
CA VAL A 80 2.38 -1.64 -3.36
C VAL A 80 3.01 -0.46 -2.63
N MET A 81 4.30 -0.26 -2.80
CA MET A 81 5.01 0.82 -2.10
C MET A 81 4.99 2.09 -2.93
N ILE A 82 4.77 3.20 -2.26
CA ILE A 82 4.73 4.52 -2.89
C ILE A 82 5.79 5.40 -2.24
N SER A 83 6.56 6.13 -3.02
CA SER A 83 7.56 7.05 -2.47
C SER A 83 7.82 8.22 -3.39
N GLY A 84 8.42 9.26 -2.82
CA GLY A 84 8.96 10.36 -3.58
C GLY A 84 10.27 9.99 -4.24
N PHE A 85 10.71 10.84 -5.15
CA PHE A 85 11.88 10.62 -5.98
C PHE A 85 13.18 10.32 -5.21
N LYS A 86 13.33 10.87 -4.00
CA LYS A 86 14.59 10.76 -3.24
C LYS A 86 14.66 9.52 -2.33
N GLN A 87 13.72 8.59 -2.44
CA GLN A 87 13.63 7.46 -1.51
C GLN A 87 13.99 6.12 -2.17
N PHE A 88 14.89 6.18 -3.14
CA PHE A 88 15.30 4.99 -3.91
C PHE A 88 15.86 3.87 -3.03
N GLU A 89 16.66 4.22 -2.02
CA GLU A 89 17.24 3.23 -1.10
C GLU A 89 16.18 2.49 -0.31
N TYR A 90 15.11 3.18 0.06
CA TYR A 90 13.98 2.55 0.75
C TYR A 90 13.27 1.53 -0.14
N ALA A 91 13.18 1.83 -1.44
CA ALA A 91 12.59 0.89 -2.38
C ALA A 91 13.41 -0.39 -2.46
N GLN A 92 14.74 -0.28 -2.47
CA GLN A 92 15.61 -1.44 -2.47
C GLN A 92 15.42 -2.29 -1.22
N ASN A 93 15.26 -1.66 -0.07
CA ASN A 93 14.99 -2.36 1.18
C ASN A 93 13.65 -3.09 1.13
N ALA A 94 12.63 -2.48 0.55
CA ALA A 94 11.33 -3.12 0.39
C ALA A 94 11.42 -4.40 -0.45
N MET A 95 12.23 -4.38 -1.48
CA MET A 95 12.44 -5.54 -2.35
C MET A 95 13.02 -6.74 -1.60
N LYS A 96 13.82 -6.51 -0.56
CA LYS A 96 14.37 -7.58 0.28
C LYS A 96 13.28 -8.36 1.01
N TYR A 97 12.12 -7.75 1.20
CA TYR A 97 10.98 -8.38 1.87
C TYR A 97 9.95 -8.92 0.89
N GLY A 98 10.32 -9.01 -0.39
CA GLY A 98 9.47 -9.63 -1.40
C GLY A 98 8.43 -8.70 -2.02
N VAL A 99 8.58 -7.39 -1.86
CA VAL A 99 7.67 -6.43 -2.48
C VAL A 99 7.97 -6.35 -3.98
N LYS A 100 6.94 -6.52 -4.79
CA LYS A 100 7.05 -6.53 -6.26
C LYS A 100 6.61 -5.24 -6.92
N TYR A 101 5.84 -4.41 -6.22
CA TYR A 101 5.18 -3.26 -6.82
C TYR A 101 5.63 -1.98 -6.16
N TYR A 102 6.01 -1.02 -6.99
CA TYR A 102 6.57 0.23 -6.53
C TYR A 102 6.13 1.38 -7.44
N LEU A 103 5.62 2.46 -6.85
CA LEU A 103 5.18 3.65 -7.57
C LEU A 103 5.87 4.89 -7.04
N LEU A 104 6.25 5.77 -7.95
CA LEU A 104 6.78 7.08 -7.60
C LEU A 104 5.65 8.12 -7.54
N LYS A 105 5.76 9.05 -6.63
CA LYS A 105 4.89 10.24 -6.62
C LYS A 105 5.35 11.22 -7.69
N PRO A 106 4.45 11.89 -8.40
CA PRO A 106 2.99 11.79 -8.34
C PRO A 106 2.47 10.48 -8.95
N ILE A 107 1.42 9.94 -8.34
CA ILE A 107 0.88 8.64 -8.75
C ILE A 107 0.10 8.80 -10.06
N GLU A 108 0.47 8.01 -11.07
CA GLU A 108 -0.18 8.01 -12.36
C GLU A 108 -1.27 6.95 -12.40
N GLU A 109 -2.45 7.33 -12.90
CA GLU A 109 -3.62 6.48 -12.94
C GLU A 109 -3.36 5.16 -13.70
N ASP A 110 -2.78 5.25 -14.88
CA ASP A 110 -2.54 4.08 -15.74
C ASP A 110 -1.58 3.09 -15.08
N LYS A 111 -0.57 3.57 -14.38
CA LYS A 111 0.39 2.71 -13.69
C LYS A 111 -0.23 2.00 -12.50
N LEU A 112 -1.05 2.70 -11.73
CA LEU A 112 -1.74 2.09 -10.60
C LEU A 112 -2.76 1.07 -11.08
N GLN A 113 -3.50 1.37 -12.15
CA GLN A 113 -4.46 0.43 -12.72
C GLN A 113 -3.77 -0.84 -13.23
N GLU A 114 -2.64 -0.69 -13.90
CA GLU A 114 -1.86 -1.82 -14.39
C GLU A 114 -1.44 -2.75 -13.25
N ILE A 115 -0.98 -2.17 -12.14
CA ILE A 115 -0.62 -2.95 -10.95
C ILE A 115 -1.83 -3.66 -10.36
N ALA A 116 -2.95 -2.95 -10.24
CA ALA A 116 -4.18 -3.53 -9.68
C ALA A 116 -4.67 -4.71 -10.52
N GLU A 117 -4.57 -4.61 -11.84
CA GLU A 117 -4.94 -5.69 -12.74
C GLU A 117 -3.96 -6.86 -12.64
N GLU A 118 -2.68 -6.58 -12.53
CA GLU A 118 -1.64 -7.61 -12.40
C GLU A 118 -1.78 -8.43 -11.12
N ILE A 119 -2.03 -7.77 -9.98
CA ILE A 119 -2.21 -8.46 -8.70
C ILE A 119 -3.39 -9.41 -8.77
N LYS A 120 -4.43 -9.02 -9.47
CA LYS A 120 -5.66 -9.80 -9.59
C LYS A 120 -5.48 -11.10 -10.39
N ASP A 121 -4.54 -11.08 -11.33
CA ASP A 121 -4.21 -12.27 -12.14
C ASP A 121 -3.28 -13.26 -11.35
#